data_3fbaf5aa4a6849a4d995b517f58114b4
#
_entry.id   3fbaf5aa4a6849a4d995b517f58114b4
#
_cell.length_a   1.000
_cell.length_b   1.000
_cell.length_c   1.000
_cell.angle_alpha   90.00
_cell.angle_beta   90.00
_cell.angle_gamma   90.00
#
_symmetry.space_group_name_H-M   'P 1'
#
loop_
_entity.id
_entity.type
_entity.pdbx_description
1 polymer ?
#
loop_
_entity_poly.entity_id
_entity_poly.type
_entity_poly.pdbx_seq_one_letter_code
_entity_poly.pdbx_strand_id
1 'polypeptide(L)'
;MIETRKPPAAAPEETHGRILAATREVIARKGKRGATTREISEVAGVNEATVFRHFGSKSALMIACAQRFCGVGELREKTAQLRGPIEDDLFAIGQVMLERMISNKDMIRWSLVESDYEADILAETTWRPQLAILEVMVEFLSARVASGELVGDPQKLAMMFMGMTFMHVIAQDKFPASDMHHGDASEALRFYVDVFLNGVRRKQ
;
A
#
# COMPACT_ATOMS: atom_id res chain seq x y z
N MET A 1 -33.44 36.29 -15.80
CA MET A 1 -32.83 35.75 -14.55
C MET A 1 -32.67 34.26 -14.75
N ILE A 2 -31.43 33.80 -14.97
CA ILE A 2 -31.14 32.38 -15.12
C ILE A 2 -30.81 31.87 -13.70
N GLU A 3 -31.72 31.08 -13.15
CA GLU A 3 -31.54 30.40 -11.86
C GLU A 3 -30.40 29.40 -11.99
N THR A 4 -29.27 29.71 -11.40
CA THR A 4 -28.13 28.77 -11.29
C THR A 4 -28.51 27.65 -10.34
N ARG A 5 -29.01 26.56 -10.89
CA ARG A 5 -29.33 25.33 -10.15
C ARG A 5 -28.05 24.81 -9.51
N LYS A 6 -27.96 24.87 -8.18
CA LYS A 6 -26.90 24.28 -7.40
C LYS A 6 -26.78 22.79 -7.77
N PRO A 7 -25.59 22.30 -8.14
CA PRO A 7 -25.44 20.89 -8.48
C PRO A 7 -25.91 20.00 -7.33
N PRO A 8 -26.52 18.84 -7.61
CA PRO A 8 -27.00 17.94 -6.57
C PRO A 8 -25.85 17.56 -5.63
N ALA A 9 -26.14 17.47 -4.35
CA ALA A 9 -25.15 17.04 -3.35
C ALA A 9 -24.67 15.63 -3.72
N ALA A 10 -23.36 15.46 -3.88
CA ALA A 10 -22.75 14.16 -4.16
C ALA A 10 -23.16 13.12 -3.11
N ALA A 11 -23.36 11.87 -3.53
CA ALA A 11 -23.73 10.80 -2.63
C ALA A 11 -22.73 10.68 -1.46
N PRO A 12 -23.15 10.28 -0.25
CA PRO A 12 -22.27 10.19 0.91
C PRO A 12 -21.01 9.35 0.66
N GLU A 13 -21.12 8.24 -0.07
CA GLU A 13 -19.99 7.38 -0.46
C GLU A 13 -19.02 8.08 -1.42
N GLU A 14 -19.51 8.83 -2.38
CA GLU A 14 -18.70 9.64 -3.30
C GLU A 14 -17.95 10.73 -2.54
N THR A 15 -18.60 11.41 -1.60
CA THR A 15 -17.97 12.42 -0.74
C THR A 15 -16.90 11.80 0.17
N HIS A 16 -17.16 10.63 0.74
CA HIS A 16 -16.21 9.89 1.56
C HIS A 16 -14.94 9.55 0.76
N GLY A 17 -15.10 8.99 -0.45
CA GLY A 17 -13.99 8.67 -1.34
C GLY A 17 -13.17 9.89 -1.76
N ARG A 18 -13.82 11.03 -2.07
CA ARG A 18 -13.16 12.29 -2.40
C ARG A 18 -12.30 12.82 -1.25
N ILE A 19 -12.81 12.78 -0.02
CA ILE A 19 -12.05 13.22 1.16
C ILE A 19 -10.82 12.32 1.36
N LEU A 20 -10.93 10.99 1.22
CA LEU A 20 -9.79 10.08 1.32
C LEU A 20 -8.74 10.33 0.23
N ALA A 21 -9.15 10.56 -1.01
CA ALA A 21 -8.24 10.88 -2.12
C ALA A 21 -7.51 12.21 -1.86
N ALA A 22 -8.22 13.25 -1.43
CA ALA A 22 -7.63 14.54 -1.05
C ALA A 22 -6.66 14.39 0.13
N THR A 23 -6.99 13.55 1.11
CA THR A 23 -6.11 13.27 2.25
C THR A 23 -4.79 12.68 1.77
N ARG A 24 -4.82 11.67 0.88
CA ARG A 24 -3.62 11.08 0.31
C ARG A 24 -2.77 12.11 -0.42
N GLU A 25 -3.40 12.96 -1.24
CA GLU A 25 -2.71 14.01 -1.99
C GLU A 25 -2.01 15.02 -1.07
N VAL A 26 -2.70 15.51 -0.02
CA VAL A 26 -2.13 16.48 0.91
C VAL A 26 -1.00 15.86 1.74
N ILE A 27 -1.14 14.59 2.18
CA ILE A 27 -0.07 13.87 2.88
C ILE A 27 1.16 13.72 1.98
N ALA A 28 0.98 13.37 0.71
CA ALA A 28 2.10 13.22 -0.24
C ALA A 28 2.90 14.53 -0.38
N ARG A 29 2.23 15.67 -0.34
CA ARG A 29 2.88 16.99 -0.47
C ARG A 29 3.53 17.50 0.83
N LYS A 30 2.92 17.28 1.99
CA LYS A 30 3.27 17.95 3.25
C LYS A 30 3.59 17.01 4.41
N GLY A 31 3.49 15.71 4.21
CA GLY A 31 3.57 14.72 5.28
C GLY A 31 2.30 14.68 6.15
N LYS A 32 2.27 13.72 7.06
CA LYS A 32 1.11 13.53 7.97
C LYS A 32 0.95 14.71 8.95
N ARG A 33 2.06 15.28 9.44
CA ARG A 33 2.04 16.44 10.35
C ARG A 33 1.56 17.70 9.65
N GLY A 34 2.05 17.98 8.45
CA GLY A 34 1.71 19.16 7.66
C GLY A 34 0.30 19.14 7.06
N ALA A 35 -0.31 17.99 6.92
CA ALA A 35 -1.67 17.85 6.42
C ALA A 35 -2.69 18.35 7.45
N THR A 36 -3.48 19.38 7.10
CA THR A 36 -4.56 19.92 7.94
C THR A 36 -5.92 19.51 7.39
N THR A 37 -6.91 19.34 8.28
CA THR A 37 -8.31 19.04 7.88
C THR A 37 -8.91 20.13 7.01
N ARG A 38 -8.51 21.37 7.25
CA ARG A 38 -8.89 22.53 6.43
C ARG A 38 -8.39 22.39 4.99
N GLU A 39 -7.09 22.13 4.78
CA GLU A 39 -6.52 21.97 3.45
C GLU A 39 -7.10 20.73 2.74
N ILE A 40 -7.29 19.63 3.47
CA ILE A 40 -7.93 18.43 2.95
C ILE A 40 -9.35 18.75 2.48
N SER A 41 -10.11 19.54 3.24
CA SER A 41 -11.47 19.94 2.86
C SER A 41 -11.50 20.81 1.59
N GLU A 42 -10.54 21.75 1.48
CA GLU A 42 -10.36 22.60 0.30
C GLU A 42 -10.07 21.74 -0.95
N VAL A 43 -9.11 20.81 -0.87
CA VAL A 43 -8.77 19.90 -1.98
C VAL A 43 -9.93 18.95 -2.33
N ALA A 44 -10.66 18.45 -1.32
CA ALA A 44 -11.85 17.60 -1.53
C ALA A 44 -13.07 18.35 -2.07
N GLY A 45 -13.05 19.69 -2.10
CA GLY A 45 -14.19 20.51 -2.51
C GLY A 45 -15.38 20.38 -1.56
N VAL A 46 -15.10 20.29 -0.26
CA VAL A 46 -16.12 20.24 0.81
C VAL A 46 -15.79 21.25 1.91
N ASN A 47 -16.70 21.50 2.85
CA ASN A 47 -16.34 22.26 4.03
C ASN A 47 -15.73 21.35 5.10
N GLU A 48 -14.94 21.92 6.01
CA GLU A 48 -14.23 21.20 7.05
C GLU A 48 -15.20 20.44 8.01
N ALA A 49 -16.39 21.01 8.26
CA ALA A 49 -17.41 20.33 9.06
C ALA A 49 -17.91 19.04 8.40
N THR A 50 -17.87 18.96 7.06
CA THR A 50 -18.18 17.72 6.34
C THR A 50 -17.11 16.65 6.57
N VAL A 51 -15.84 17.04 6.61
CA VAL A 51 -14.73 16.11 6.95
C VAL A 51 -14.94 15.53 8.35
N PHE A 52 -15.21 16.38 9.34
CA PHE A 52 -15.48 15.94 10.71
C PHE A 52 -16.73 15.07 10.83
N ARG A 53 -17.79 15.38 10.10
CA ARG A 53 -19.01 14.55 10.08
C ARG A 53 -18.74 13.14 9.55
N HIS A 54 -17.87 12.98 8.56
CA HIS A 54 -17.55 11.68 7.97
C HIS A 54 -16.56 10.85 8.81
N PHE A 55 -15.59 11.50 9.44
CA PHE A 55 -14.46 10.81 10.05
C PHE A 55 -14.29 11.07 11.57
N GLY A 56 -14.96 12.08 12.11
CA GLY A 56 -14.92 12.42 13.53
C GLY A 56 -13.65 13.16 13.95
N SER A 57 -12.47 12.71 13.51
CA SER A 57 -11.19 13.33 13.86
C SER A 57 -10.17 13.24 12.72
N LYS A 58 -9.09 14.06 12.80
CA LYS A 58 -7.96 13.96 11.88
C LYS A 58 -7.29 12.58 11.97
N SER A 59 -7.13 12.02 13.16
CA SER A 59 -6.55 10.70 13.37
C SER A 59 -7.38 9.60 12.70
N ALA A 60 -8.69 9.60 12.90
CA ALA A 60 -9.59 8.64 12.24
C ALA A 60 -9.57 8.77 10.71
N LEU A 61 -9.48 10.00 10.18
CA LEU A 61 -9.32 10.24 8.75
C LEU A 61 -8.00 9.66 8.23
N MET A 62 -6.88 9.84 8.96
CA MET A 62 -5.58 9.27 8.57
C MET A 62 -5.60 7.74 8.58
N ILE A 63 -6.22 7.12 9.56
CA ILE A 63 -6.40 5.67 9.65
C ILE A 63 -7.24 5.16 8.47
N ALA A 64 -8.39 5.78 8.21
CA ALA A 64 -9.25 5.41 7.08
C ALA A 64 -8.53 5.57 5.72
N CYS A 65 -7.72 6.62 5.57
CA CYS A 65 -6.89 6.83 4.38
C CYS A 65 -5.86 5.69 4.22
N ALA A 66 -5.13 5.34 5.27
CA ALA A 66 -4.17 4.25 5.24
C ALA A 66 -4.83 2.91 4.87
N GLN A 67 -5.94 2.57 5.51
CA GLN A 67 -6.69 1.34 5.22
C GLN A 67 -7.21 1.29 3.79
N ARG A 68 -7.70 2.42 3.24
CA ARG A 68 -8.24 2.49 1.88
C ARG A 68 -7.18 2.29 0.81
N PHE A 69 -5.95 2.75 1.05
CA PHE A 69 -4.89 2.78 0.05
C PHE A 69 -3.75 1.76 0.28
N CYS A 70 -3.81 0.94 1.34
CA CYS A 70 -2.79 -0.08 1.61
C CYS A 70 -2.75 -1.22 0.58
N GLY A 71 -3.84 -1.45 -0.16
CA GLY A 71 -3.90 -2.47 -1.20
C GLY A 71 -4.17 -3.90 -0.72
N VAL A 72 -4.46 -4.12 0.56
CA VAL A 72 -4.73 -5.45 1.13
C VAL A 72 -5.90 -6.15 0.42
N GLY A 73 -6.99 -5.43 0.14
CA GLY A 73 -8.16 -5.99 -0.54
C GLY A 73 -7.81 -6.53 -1.93
N GLU A 74 -7.13 -5.71 -2.73
CA GLU A 74 -6.69 -6.10 -4.07
C GLU A 74 -5.72 -7.28 -4.06
N LEU A 75 -4.77 -7.28 -3.11
CA LEU A 75 -3.85 -8.40 -2.95
C LEU A 75 -4.58 -9.69 -2.58
N ARG A 76 -5.56 -9.62 -1.66
CA ARG A 76 -6.39 -10.75 -1.25
C ARG A 76 -7.23 -11.30 -2.43
N GLU A 77 -7.86 -10.44 -3.20
CA GLU A 77 -8.60 -10.81 -4.40
C GLU A 77 -7.68 -11.47 -5.44
N LYS A 78 -6.49 -10.91 -5.65
CA LYS A 78 -5.50 -11.46 -6.56
C LYS A 78 -5.05 -12.85 -6.12
N THR A 79 -4.60 -13.01 -4.88
CA THR A 79 -4.12 -14.32 -4.37
C THR A 79 -5.21 -15.39 -4.37
N ALA A 80 -6.48 -15.01 -4.14
CA ALA A 80 -7.61 -15.93 -4.19
C ALA A 80 -7.85 -16.54 -5.57
N GLN A 81 -7.40 -15.89 -6.65
CA GLN A 81 -7.59 -16.33 -8.03
C GLN A 81 -6.40 -17.13 -8.58
N LEU A 82 -5.24 -17.06 -7.93
CA LEU A 82 -4.00 -17.67 -8.42
C LEU A 82 -3.98 -19.18 -8.16
N ARG A 83 -3.79 -19.96 -9.23
CA ARG A 83 -3.70 -21.43 -9.22
C ARG A 83 -2.70 -21.95 -10.28
N GLY A 84 -1.89 -21.03 -10.80
CA GLY A 84 -0.90 -21.33 -11.83
C GLY A 84 0.43 -21.83 -11.27
N PRO A 85 1.45 -21.88 -12.12
CA PRO A 85 2.83 -22.08 -11.70
C PRO A 85 3.24 -21.04 -10.67
N ILE A 86 4.00 -21.44 -9.67
CA ILE A 86 4.39 -20.56 -8.56
C ILE A 86 5.16 -19.32 -9.03
N GLU A 87 5.93 -19.44 -10.10
CA GLU A 87 6.67 -18.33 -10.71
C GLU A 87 5.74 -17.23 -11.20
N ASP A 88 4.69 -17.62 -11.93
CA ASP A 88 3.72 -16.68 -12.50
C ASP A 88 2.87 -16.04 -11.39
N ASP A 89 2.49 -16.86 -10.42
CA ASP A 89 1.70 -16.41 -9.28
C ASP A 89 2.46 -15.42 -8.41
N LEU A 90 3.72 -15.70 -8.06
CA LEU A 90 4.56 -14.78 -7.31
C LEU A 90 4.89 -13.51 -8.09
N PHE A 91 5.10 -13.64 -9.40
CA PHE A 91 5.29 -12.47 -10.24
C PHE A 91 4.06 -11.57 -10.24
N ALA A 92 2.86 -12.13 -10.41
CA ALA A 92 1.60 -11.39 -10.38
C ALA A 92 1.34 -10.72 -9.02
N ILE A 93 1.65 -11.40 -7.92
CA ILE A 93 1.59 -10.84 -6.56
C ILE A 93 2.57 -9.67 -6.42
N GLY A 94 3.82 -9.88 -6.82
CA GLY A 94 4.87 -8.87 -6.74
C GLY A 94 4.54 -7.62 -7.56
N GLN A 95 3.91 -7.76 -8.74
CA GLN A 95 3.44 -6.63 -9.54
C GLN A 95 2.42 -5.78 -8.76
N VAL A 96 1.39 -6.39 -8.17
CA VAL A 96 0.40 -5.68 -7.35
C VAL A 96 1.07 -4.96 -6.19
N MET A 97 2.02 -5.61 -5.52
CA MET A 97 2.76 -5.01 -4.40
C MET A 97 3.61 -3.82 -4.86
N LEU A 98 4.39 -3.96 -5.94
CA LEU A 98 5.23 -2.88 -6.47
C LEU A 98 4.40 -1.69 -6.93
N GLU A 99 3.35 -1.90 -7.72
CA GLU A 99 2.47 -0.85 -8.21
C GLU A 99 1.86 -0.05 -7.05
N ARG A 100 1.43 -0.74 -5.99
CA ARG A 100 0.89 -0.11 -4.79
C ARG A 100 1.94 0.67 -4.01
N MET A 101 3.15 0.12 -3.85
CA MET A 101 4.23 0.82 -3.17
C MET A 101 4.68 2.05 -3.96
N ILE A 102 4.84 1.96 -5.27
CA ILE A 102 5.19 3.08 -6.14
C ILE A 102 4.11 4.17 -6.08
N SER A 103 2.82 3.80 -6.15
CA SER A 103 1.70 4.73 -6.06
C SER A 103 1.59 5.42 -4.69
N ASN A 104 2.13 4.81 -3.63
CA ASN A 104 2.08 5.33 -2.26
C ASN A 104 3.47 5.69 -1.71
N LYS A 105 4.51 5.80 -2.56
CA LYS A 105 5.90 6.02 -2.13
C LYS A 105 6.07 7.23 -1.20
N ASP A 106 5.35 8.32 -1.46
CA ASP A 106 5.43 9.52 -0.63
C ASP A 106 4.84 9.27 0.77
N MET A 107 3.74 8.53 0.88
CA MET A 107 3.17 8.14 2.18
C MET A 107 4.13 7.21 2.94
N ILE A 108 4.76 6.26 2.25
CA ILE A 108 5.76 5.35 2.83
C ILE A 108 6.96 6.17 3.33
N ARG A 109 7.48 7.07 2.50
CA ARG A 109 8.61 7.94 2.86
C ARG A 109 8.33 8.74 4.13
N TRP A 110 7.17 9.40 4.21
CA TRP A 110 6.78 10.16 5.40
C TRP A 110 6.60 9.27 6.62
N SER A 111 6.08 8.06 6.45
CA SER A 111 5.94 7.11 7.57
C SER A 111 7.29 6.65 8.14
N LEU A 112 8.34 6.59 7.33
CA LEU A 112 9.70 6.23 7.77
C LEU A 112 10.43 7.40 8.44
N VAL A 113 10.10 8.65 8.09
CA VAL A 113 10.79 9.84 8.59
C VAL A 113 10.09 10.41 9.84
N GLU A 114 8.78 10.34 9.89
CA GLU A 114 7.97 10.87 11.00
C GLU A 114 7.86 9.86 12.17
N SER A 115 9.00 9.46 12.73
CA SER A 115 9.06 8.50 13.86
C SER A 115 8.44 9.02 15.17
N ASP A 116 8.21 10.33 15.29
CA ASP A 116 7.67 10.98 16.52
C ASP A 116 6.15 11.08 16.53
N TYR A 117 5.45 10.36 15.65
CA TYR A 117 3.98 10.30 15.71
C TYR A 117 3.55 9.54 16.97
N GLU A 118 2.38 9.90 17.51
CA GLU A 118 1.76 9.12 18.58
C GLU A 118 1.77 7.64 18.21
N ALA A 119 2.31 6.80 19.08
CA ALA A 119 2.56 5.39 18.78
C ALA A 119 1.31 4.65 18.26
N ASP A 120 0.14 5.01 18.77
CA ASP A 120 -1.15 4.42 18.35
C ASP A 120 -1.51 4.78 16.90
N ILE A 121 -1.28 6.03 16.48
CA ILE A 121 -1.54 6.46 15.10
C ILE A 121 -0.55 5.79 14.14
N LEU A 122 0.72 5.69 14.52
CA LEU A 122 1.74 4.99 13.74
C LEU A 122 1.39 3.51 13.58
N ALA A 123 0.94 2.86 14.66
CA ALA A 123 0.49 1.47 14.62
C ALA A 123 -0.65 1.28 13.62
N GLU A 124 -1.69 2.11 13.66
CA GLU A 124 -2.88 1.97 12.81
C GLU A 124 -2.62 2.40 11.36
N THR A 125 -1.77 3.39 11.11
CA THR A 125 -1.55 3.93 9.75
C THR A 125 -0.38 3.28 9.01
N THR A 126 0.52 2.63 9.73
CA THR A 126 1.74 2.05 9.13
C THR A 126 1.84 0.56 9.41
N TRP A 127 1.84 0.14 10.68
CA TRP A 127 2.10 -1.26 11.02
C TRP A 127 0.94 -2.19 10.71
N ARG A 128 -0.30 -1.85 11.06
CA ARG A 128 -1.47 -2.70 10.77
C ARG A 128 -1.67 -3.00 9.29
N PRO A 129 -1.62 -2.02 8.37
CA PRO A 129 -1.68 -2.30 6.94
C PRO A 129 -0.58 -3.26 6.47
N GLN A 130 0.65 -3.11 6.97
CA GLN A 130 1.75 -4.00 6.59
C GLN A 130 1.56 -5.41 7.14
N LEU A 131 1.08 -5.55 8.37
CA LEU A 131 0.75 -6.86 8.95
C LEU A 131 -0.36 -7.55 8.17
N ALA A 132 -1.39 -6.84 7.75
CA ALA A 132 -2.47 -7.39 6.94
C ALA A 132 -2.00 -7.87 5.55
N ILE A 133 -1.04 -7.18 4.93
CA ILE A 133 -0.38 -7.65 3.70
C ILE A 133 0.43 -8.92 3.99
N LEU A 134 1.19 -8.93 5.10
CA LEU A 134 1.97 -10.09 5.52
C LEU A 134 1.08 -11.32 5.73
N GLU A 135 -0.07 -11.15 6.39
CA GLU A 135 -1.04 -12.25 6.61
C GLU A 135 -1.51 -12.87 5.29
N VAL A 136 -1.87 -12.06 4.30
CA VAL A 136 -2.26 -12.54 2.96
C VAL A 136 -1.14 -13.31 2.29
N MET A 137 0.10 -12.82 2.39
CA MET A 137 1.26 -13.50 1.83
C MET A 137 1.57 -14.82 2.56
N VAL A 138 1.47 -14.83 3.88
CA VAL A 138 1.64 -16.06 4.70
C VAL A 138 0.60 -17.10 4.33
N GLU A 139 -0.67 -16.71 4.18
CA GLU A 139 -1.75 -17.60 3.78
C GLU A 139 -1.46 -18.24 2.41
N PHE A 140 -1.08 -17.43 1.41
CA PHE A 140 -0.73 -17.90 0.08
C PHE A 140 0.47 -18.88 0.10
N LEU A 141 1.56 -18.51 0.75
CA LEU A 141 2.78 -19.34 0.81
C LEU A 141 2.58 -20.59 1.67
N SER A 142 1.75 -20.54 2.71
CA SER A 142 1.41 -21.72 3.52
C SER A 142 0.79 -22.83 2.68
N ALA A 143 -0.12 -22.48 1.76
CA ALA A 143 -0.72 -23.44 0.85
C ALA A 143 0.33 -24.11 -0.06
N ARG A 144 1.33 -23.34 -0.54
CA ARG A 144 2.41 -23.84 -1.41
C ARG A 144 3.44 -24.70 -0.66
N VAL A 145 3.68 -24.37 0.60
CA VAL A 145 4.51 -25.22 1.48
C VAL A 145 3.78 -26.52 1.84
N ALA A 146 2.48 -26.43 2.15
CA ALA A 146 1.67 -27.60 2.48
C ALA A 146 1.55 -28.59 1.29
N SER A 147 1.50 -28.09 0.05
CA SER A 147 1.53 -28.91 -1.16
C SER A 147 2.91 -29.53 -1.45
N GLY A 148 3.94 -29.12 -0.74
CA GLY A 148 5.31 -29.56 -0.96
C GLY A 148 6.03 -28.88 -2.15
N GLU A 149 5.43 -27.87 -2.75
CA GLU A 149 6.02 -27.10 -3.86
C GLU A 149 7.15 -26.20 -3.36
N LEU A 150 7.00 -25.61 -2.17
CA LEU A 150 8.02 -24.83 -1.48
C LEU A 150 8.47 -25.51 -0.18
N VAL A 151 9.66 -25.12 0.29
CA VAL A 151 10.19 -25.53 1.59
C VAL A 151 10.55 -24.30 2.42
N GLY A 152 10.27 -24.32 3.70
CA GLY A 152 10.60 -23.27 4.64
C GLY A 152 9.40 -22.83 5.49
N ASP A 153 9.65 -21.87 6.36
CA ASP A 153 8.65 -21.25 7.21
C ASP A 153 7.88 -20.18 6.38
N PRO A 154 6.57 -20.32 6.18
CA PRO A 154 5.80 -19.39 5.35
C PRO A 154 5.90 -17.92 5.80
N GLN A 155 6.01 -17.66 7.11
CA GLN A 155 6.13 -16.32 7.64
C GLN A 155 7.48 -15.69 7.26
N LYS A 156 8.56 -16.43 7.35
CA LYS A 156 9.90 -15.97 6.94
C LYS A 156 9.99 -15.77 5.44
N LEU A 157 9.37 -16.67 4.66
CA LEU A 157 9.28 -16.55 3.20
C LEU A 157 8.50 -15.30 2.79
N ALA A 158 7.36 -15.04 3.43
CA ALA A 158 6.57 -13.83 3.18
C ALA A 158 7.35 -12.56 3.51
N MET A 159 8.01 -12.50 4.68
CA MET A 159 8.85 -11.37 5.07
C MET A 159 10.00 -11.14 4.10
N MET A 160 10.66 -12.20 3.62
CA MET A 160 11.76 -12.11 2.67
C MET A 160 11.27 -11.54 1.32
N PHE A 161 10.17 -12.06 0.78
CA PHE A 161 9.60 -11.59 -0.49
C PHE A 161 9.15 -10.12 -0.40
N MET A 162 8.45 -9.76 0.68
CA MET A 162 8.05 -8.38 0.95
C MET A 162 9.26 -7.45 1.09
N GLY A 163 10.32 -7.90 1.77
CA GLY A 163 11.55 -7.13 1.97
C GLY A 163 12.26 -6.80 0.65
N MET A 164 12.32 -7.72 -0.29
CA MET A 164 12.92 -7.49 -1.61
C MET A 164 12.14 -6.42 -2.39
N THR A 165 10.81 -6.52 -2.46
CA THR A 165 9.97 -5.56 -3.18
C THR A 165 9.98 -4.19 -2.50
N PHE A 166 9.94 -4.14 -1.17
CA PHE A 166 10.02 -2.90 -0.40
C PHE A 166 11.35 -2.18 -0.60
N MET A 167 12.48 -2.92 -0.49
CA MET A 167 13.81 -2.33 -0.66
C MET A 167 14.02 -1.82 -2.08
N HIS A 168 13.49 -2.49 -3.09
CA HIS A 168 13.52 -2.02 -4.47
C HIS A 168 12.92 -0.62 -4.61
N VAL A 169 11.70 -0.40 -4.08
CA VAL A 169 11.02 0.90 -4.17
C VAL A 169 11.75 1.99 -3.38
N ILE A 170 12.20 1.68 -2.17
CA ILE A 170 12.90 2.65 -1.31
C ILE A 170 14.28 3.01 -1.88
N ALA A 171 15.01 2.05 -2.44
CA ALA A 171 16.31 2.29 -3.03
C ALA A 171 16.20 3.23 -4.25
N GLN A 172 15.21 3.05 -5.12
CA GLN A 172 14.96 3.95 -6.26
C GLN A 172 14.67 5.38 -5.82
N ASP A 173 13.95 5.57 -4.72
CA ASP A 173 13.61 6.90 -4.21
C ASP A 173 14.80 7.60 -3.53
N LYS A 174 15.66 6.84 -2.83
CA LYS A 174 16.74 7.39 -2.00
C LYS A 174 18.09 7.49 -2.71
N PHE A 175 18.32 6.67 -3.72
CA PHE A 175 19.60 6.60 -4.44
C PHE A 175 19.46 6.84 -5.95
N PRO A 176 18.77 7.90 -6.39
CA PRO A 176 18.48 8.13 -7.82
C PRO A 176 19.73 8.40 -8.67
N ALA A 177 20.83 8.81 -8.03
CA ALA A 177 22.10 9.15 -8.69
C ALA A 177 23.16 8.04 -8.62
N SER A 178 22.84 6.90 -8.02
CA SER A 178 23.78 5.76 -8.01
C SER A 178 23.73 5.04 -9.35
N ASP A 179 24.89 4.49 -9.77
CA ASP A 179 25.01 3.58 -10.91
C ASP A 179 24.21 2.27 -10.75
N MET A 180 23.42 2.16 -9.67
CA MET A 180 22.42 1.14 -9.49
C MET A 180 21.24 1.47 -10.41
N HIS A 181 21.41 1.24 -11.69
CA HIS A 181 20.31 1.23 -12.64
C HIS A 181 19.38 0.09 -12.24
N HIS A 182 18.27 0.46 -11.68
CA HIS A 182 17.25 -0.48 -11.21
C HIS A 182 16.37 -1.01 -12.35
N GLY A 183 16.76 -0.93 -13.60
CA GLY A 183 16.02 -1.47 -14.72
C GLY A 183 14.51 -1.15 -14.71
N ASP A 184 13.76 -1.80 -15.57
CA ASP A 184 12.29 -1.86 -15.44
C ASP A 184 11.91 -2.65 -14.18
N ALA A 185 10.95 -2.12 -13.41
CA ALA A 185 10.46 -2.77 -12.18
C ALA A 185 9.99 -4.21 -12.42
N SER A 186 9.45 -4.50 -13.60
CA SER A 186 9.03 -5.85 -14.00
C SER A 186 10.23 -6.77 -14.22
N GLU A 187 11.31 -6.27 -14.80
CA GLU A 187 12.56 -7.04 -15.00
C GLU A 187 13.21 -7.37 -13.64
N ALA A 188 13.33 -6.38 -12.77
CA ALA A 188 13.83 -6.59 -11.42
C ALA A 188 12.97 -7.59 -10.63
N LEU A 189 11.65 -7.50 -10.76
CA LEU A 189 10.75 -8.43 -10.09
C LEU A 189 10.92 -9.87 -10.60
N ARG A 190 11.08 -10.08 -11.91
CA ARG A 190 11.37 -11.42 -12.47
C ARG A 190 12.64 -12.00 -11.86
N PHE A 191 13.69 -11.20 -11.78
CA PHE A 191 14.94 -11.61 -11.14
C PHE A 191 14.72 -11.97 -9.66
N TYR A 192 13.95 -11.17 -8.91
CA TYR A 192 13.67 -11.46 -7.48
C TYR A 192 12.88 -12.75 -7.31
N VAL A 193 11.88 -13.01 -8.16
CA VAL A 193 11.10 -14.25 -8.13
C VAL A 193 11.99 -15.44 -8.43
N ASP A 194 12.85 -15.35 -9.44
CA ASP A 194 13.78 -16.44 -9.80
C ASP A 194 14.75 -16.75 -8.65
N VAL A 195 15.42 -15.75 -8.09
CA VAL A 195 16.34 -15.92 -6.96
C VAL A 195 15.62 -16.46 -5.74
N PHE A 196 14.43 -15.95 -5.43
CA PHE A 196 13.61 -16.44 -4.32
C PHE A 196 13.31 -17.93 -4.48
N LEU A 197 12.79 -18.33 -5.64
CA LEU A 197 12.39 -19.72 -5.91
C LEU A 197 13.59 -20.68 -5.93
N ASN A 198 14.73 -20.27 -6.46
CA ASN A 198 15.95 -21.09 -6.44
C ASN A 198 16.44 -21.40 -5.03
N GLY A 199 16.13 -20.53 -4.05
CA GLY A 199 16.45 -20.75 -2.63
C GLY A 199 15.45 -21.60 -1.87
N VAL A 200 14.18 -21.64 -2.29
CA VAL A 200 13.08 -22.19 -1.48
C VAL A 200 12.26 -23.29 -2.17
N ARG A 201 12.51 -23.54 -3.46
CA ARG A 201 11.88 -24.65 -4.16
C ARG A 201 12.45 -25.98 -3.69
N ARG A 202 11.60 -26.99 -3.49
CA ARG A 202 12.05 -28.33 -3.18
C ARG A 202 12.87 -28.88 -4.35
N LYS A 203 14.13 -29.23 -4.09
CA LYS A 203 14.95 -29.95 -5.07
C LYS A 203 14.39 -31.35 -5.23
N GLN A 204 14.08 -31.73 -6.47
CA GLN A 204 13.69 -33.10 -6.83
C GLN A 204 14.84 -34.07 -6.63
#